data_4eb74b7c62e874e3e238765fa88dd9e8
#
_entry.id   4eb74b7c62e874e3e238765fa88dd9e8
#
_cell.length_a   1.000
_cell.length_b   1.000
_cell.length_c   1.000
_cell.angle_alpha   90.00
_cell.angle_beta   90.00
_cell.angle_gamma   90.00
#
_symmetry.space_group_name_H-M   'P 1'
#
loop_
_entity.id
_entity.type
_entity.pdbx_description
1 polymer ?
#
loop_
_entity_poly.entity_id
_entity_poly.type
_entity_poly.pdbx_seq_one_letter_code
_entity_poly.pdbx_strand_id
1 'polypeptide(L)'
;MAKRNTFVIINSYFIGDILLTNSLVQNIKRLFPDSKVVSLTSPKLVDIAKYQQGVDDVIVWDRKGEHKSFINMLKFAWEFPYKDIYACFPIYGLDRPVMLSRLLGAKYVLAPRNGFFSKFLRNSKYKYTPTTGTMQSQMLSLLKGVTTEELIDCPIKFNSPICDLKVPAEDYTVLIPTTTRLSKDIPLETILEMLKVFHKNKFVLLGQGEQIQKISNEIKNARIDNIIDFTNKTNLIEAANIIKNAKCVISADTGLMHLACALGVKTVTVFYETFTKAFMPNESLYDVKVIKDDTSTQNVIETIKYFTEMEFANE
;
A
#
# COMPACT_ATOMS: atom_id res chain seq x y z
N MET A 1 -20.97 29.09 11.21
CA MET A 1 -20.47 27.91 10.45
C MET A 1 -20.13 26.83 11.45
N ALA A 2 -20.65 25.62 11.30
CA ALA A 2 -20.28 24.49 12.16
C ALA A 2 -18.77 24.25 12.06
N LYS A 3 -18.10 24.06 13.18
CA LYS A 3 -16.65 23.85 13.24
C LYS A 3 -16.31 22.51 12.54
N ARG A 4 -15.60 22.58 11.43
CA ARG A 4 -15.22 21.41 10.64
C ARG A 4 -14.17 20.59 11.39
N ASN A 5 -14.45 19.34 11.71
CA ASN A 5 -13.50 18.46 12.38
C ASN A 5 -12.32 18.12 11.46
N THR A 6 -11.09 18.36 11.90
CA THR A 6 -9.89 17.95 11.16
C THR A 6 -9.36 16.64 11.74
N PHE A 7 -9.16 15.66 10.87
CA PHE A 7 -8.54 14.37 11.17
C PHE A 7 -7.18 14.30 10.48
N VAL A 8 -6.14 13.93 11.21
CA VAL A 8 -4.78 13.80 10.68
C VAL A 8 -4.33 12.34 10.77
N ILE A 9 -3.97 11.76 9.65
CA ILE A 9 -3.42 10.39 9.57
C ILE A 9 -1.91 10.51 9.36
N ILE A 10 -1.13 9.99 10.32
CA ILE A 10 0.34 10.04 10.25
C ILE A 10 0.87 8.67 9.83
N ASN A 11 1.26 8.58 8.56
CA ASN A 11 1.84 7.37 7.99
C ASN A 11 2.93 7.73 6.97
N SER A 12 4.18 7.31 7.23
CA SER A 12 5.36 7.72 6.46
C SER A 12 6.33 6.57 6.17
N TYR A 13 5.82 5.33 6.07
CA TYR A 13 6.67 4.14 5.99
C TYR A 13 6.73 3.53 4.60
N PHE A 14 5.65 2.92 4.12
CA PHE A 14 5.59 2.18 2.86
C PHE A 14 4.33 2.51 2.07
N ILE A 15 4.36 2.27 0.76
CA ILE A 15 3.24 2.49 -0.17
C ILE A 15 2.00 1.72 0.29
N GLY A 16 2.15 0.42 0.57
CA GLY A 16 1.05 -0.43 1.02
C GLY A 16 0.40 0.10 2.30
N ASP A 17 1.21 0.59 3.25
CA ASP A 17 0.70 1.15 4.51
C ASP A 17 -0.18 2.39 4.28
N ILE A 18 0.24 3.27 3.37
CA ILE A 18 -0.56 4.44 2.99
C ILE A 18 -1.90 3.97 2.41
N LEU A 19 -1.89 3.06 1.46
CA LEU A 19 -3.10 2.55 0.81
C LEU A 19 -4.05 1.90 1.82
N LEU A 20 -3.55 1.06 2.71
CA LEU A 20 -4.34 0.37 3.74
C LEU A 20 -5.05 1.32 4.72
N THR A 21 -4.59 2.59 4.87
CA THR A 21 -5.32 3.59 5.66
C THR A 21 -6.61 4.08 4.99
N ASN A 22 -6.85 3.76 3.73
CA ASN A 22 -7.99 4.31 2.99
C ASN A 22 -9.35 3.85 3.55
N SER A 23 -9.46 2.64 4.08
CA SER A 23 -10.68 2.18 4.77
C SER A 23 -11.00 3.07 6.00
N LEU A 24 -9.97 3.49 6.76
CA LEU A 24 -10.12 4.48 7.83
C LEU A 24 -10.60 5.83 7.28
N VAL A 25 -10.02 6.34 6.18
CA VAL A 25 -10.43 7.59 5.53
C VAL A 25 -11.89 7.55 5.10
N GLN A 26 -12.32 6.47 4.43
CA GLN A 26 -13.69 6.32 3.96
C GLN A 26 -14.70 6.30 5.15
N ASN A 27 -14.37 5.62 6.25
CA ASN A 27 -15.21 5.63 7.44
C ASN A 27 -15.24 6.99 8.14
N ILE A 28 -14.13 7.74 8.18
CA ILE A 28 -14.14 9.13 8.67
C ILE A 28 -15.11 9.96 7.83
N LYS A 29 -15.02 9.89 6.50
CA LYS A 29 -15.92 10.64 5.61
C LYS A 29 -17.38 10.23 5.73
N ARG A 30 -17.66 8.95 5.95
CA ARG A 30 -19.02 8.44 6.17
C ARG A 30 -19.62 8.93 7.48
N LEU A 31 -18.84 8.85 8.57
CA LEU A 31 -19.33 9.17 9.93
C LEU A 31 -19.24 10.66 10.26
N PHE A 32 -18.37 11.39 9.61
CA PHE A 32 -18.12 12.83 9.78
C PHE A 32 -18.09 13.51 8.40
N PRO A 33 -19.23 13.65 7.70
CA PRO A 33 -19.25 14.11 6.30
C PRO A 33 -18.58 15.47 6.07
N ASP A 34 -18.70 16.41 7.01
CA ASP A 34 -18.11 17.75 6.95
C ASP A 34 -16.63 17.78 7.41
N SER A 35 -16.03 16.62 7.69
CA SER A 35 -14.66 16.55 8.16
C SER A 35 -13.64 16.87 7.07
N LYS A 36 -12.45 17.31 7.51
CA LYS A 36 -11.24 17.38 6.70
C LYS A 36 -10.29 16.26 7.10
N VAL A 37 -9.83 15.48 6.12
CA VAL A 37 -8.85 14.41 6.33
C VAL A 37 -7.51 14.84 5.72
N VAL A 38 -6.50 14.95 6.55
CA VAL A 38 -5.13 15.36 6.18
C VAL A 38 -4.21 14.15 6.34
N SER A 39 -3.52 13.78 5.26
CA SER A 39 -2.47 12.76 5.30
C SER A 39 -1.11 13.41 5.57
N LEU A 40 -0.43 12.98 6.63
CA LEU A 40 0.91 13.42 7.00
C LEU A 40 1.89 12.30 6.66
N THR A 41 2.73 12.52 5.63
CA THR A 41 3.55 11.46 5.06
C THR A 41 4.97 11.91 4.70
N SER A 42 5.83 10.96 4.30
CA SER A 42 7.20 11.25 3.84
C SER A 42 7.20 11.77 2.40
N PRO A 43 8.27 12.50 1.97
CA PRO A 43 8.36 13.05 0.61
C PRO A 43 8.12 12.01 -0.49
N LYS A 44 8.62 10.78 -0.31
CA LYS A 44 8.53 9.69 -1.30
C LYS A 44 7.12 9.11 -1.48
N LEU A 45 6.20 9.40 -0.56
CA LEU A 45 4.86 8.80 -0.53
C LEU A 45 3.75 9.82 -0.79
N VAL A 46 4.11 11.07 -1.10
CA VAL A 46 3.16 12.17 -1.34
C VAL A 46 2.18 11.82 -2.45
N ASP A 47 2.67 11.28 -3.56
CA ASP A 47 1.83 10.98 -4.71
C ASP A 47 0.78 9.91 -4.39
N ILE A 48 1.17 8.84 -3.68
CA ILE A 48 0.20 7.83 -3.24
C ILE A 48 -0.83 8.43 -2.28
N ALA A 49 -0.41 9.28 -1.35
CA ALA A 49 -1.33 9.88 -0.40
C ALA A 49 -2.32 10.85 -1.07
N LYS A 50 -1.88 11.63 -2.08
CA LYS A 50 -2.71 12.57 -2.83
C LYS A 50 -3.84 11.91 -3.61
N TYR A 51 -3.58 10.73 -4.14
CA TYR A 51 -4.56 10.03 -4.98
C TYR A 51 -5.46 9.06 -4.21
N GLN A 52 -5.33 8.96 -2.88
CA GLN A 52 -6.32 8.27 -2.06
C GLN A 52 -7.66 9.01 -2.07
N GLN A 53 -8.74 8.30 -2.39
CA GLN A 53 -10.06 8.91 -2.34
C GLN A 53 -10.43 9.28 -0.89
N GLY A 54 -10.90 10.52 -0.71
CA GLY A 54 -11.34 11.05 0.58
C GLY A 54 -10.26 11.77 1.39
N VAL A 55 -9.00 11.75 0.96
CA VAL A 55 -7.96 12.62 1.52
C VAL A 55 -8.13 14.01 0.92
N ASP A 56 -8.25 15.03 1.77
CA ASP A 56 -8.46 16.42 1.34
C ASP A 56 -7.14 17.18 1.18
N ASP A 57 -6.11 16.79 1.92
CA ASP A 57 -4.80 17.45 1.86
C ASP A 57 -3.67 16.51 2.27
N VAL A 58 -2.47 16.77 1.75
CA VAL A 58 -1.27 15.99 2.05
C VAL A 58 -0.15 16.92 2.48
N ILE A 59 0.37 16.71 3.68
CA ILE A 59 1.48 17.48 4.24
C ILE A 59 2.70 16.58 4.38
N VAL A 60 3.85 17.11 3.95
CA VAL A 60 5.13 16.40 4.04
C VAL A 60 5.72 16.52 5.43
N TRP A 61 6.01 15.38 6.06
CA TRP A 61 6.79 15.29 7.27
C TRP A 61 8.05 14.45 7.03
N ASP A 62 9.13 15.11 6.66
CA ASP A 62 10.42 14.46 6.42
C ASP A 62 11.17 14.17 7.72
N ARG A 63 10.74 13.13 8.42
CA ARG A 63 11.33 12.70 9.69
C ARG A 63 12.77 12.21 9.60
N LYS A 64 13.27 11.89 8.41
CA LYS A 64 14.64 11.42 8.16
C LYS A 64 15.57 12.54 7.69
N GLY A 65 15.02 13.60 7.12
CA GLY A 65 15.72 14.78 6.64
C GLY A 65 15.40 16.03 7.45
N GLU A 66 14.66 16.98 6.89
CA GLU A 66 14.41 18.32 7.46
C GLU A 66 13.85 18.28 8.88
N HIS A 67 12.88 17.40 9.14
CA HIS A 67 12.21 17.30 10.44
C HIS A 67 12.86 16.24 11.38
N LYS A 68 14.15 15.91 11.18
CA LYS A 68 14.85 14.89 11.97
C LYS A 68 15.11 15.33 13.43
N SER A 69 15.49 16.59 13.66
CA SER A 69 15.75 17.09 15.02
C SER A 69 14.45 17.31 15.80
N PHE A 70 14.52 17.32 17.11
CA PHE A 70 13.37 17.64 17.96
C PHE A 70 12.92 19.08 17.76
N ILE A 71 13.88 20.04 17.63
CA ILE A 71 13.62 21.45 17.38
C ILE A 71 12.86 21.65 16.07
N ASN A 72 13.29 20.99 15.00
CA ASN A 72 12.60 21.07 13.71
C ASN A 72 11.20 20.43 13.76
N MET A 73 10.99 19.40 14.57
CA MET A 73 9.67 18.84 14.80
C MET A 73 8.75 19.83 15.56
N LEU A 74 9.29 20.58 16.54
CA LEU A 74 8.55 21.64 17.23
C LEU A 74 8.19 22.78 16.27
N LYS A 75 9.14 23.24 15.44
CA LYS A 75 8.92 24.24 14.40
C LYS A 75 7.83 23.78 13.43
N PHE A 76 7.93 22.56 12.90
CA PHE A 76 6.91 21.94 12.05
C PHE A 76 5.52 21.95 12.70
N ALA A 77 5.43 21.58 13.98
CA ALA A 77 4.15 21.58 14.69
C ALA A 77 3.58 22.99 14.87
N TRP A 78 4.44 23.97 15.10
CA TRP A 78 4.05 25.40 15.21
C TRP A 78 3.53 25.94 13.87
N GLU A 79 4.21 25.64 12.78
CA GLU A 79 3.90 26.08 11.41
C GLU A 79 2.77 25.26 10.77
N PHE A 80 2.31 24.20 11.42
CA PHE A 80 1.27 23.32 10.87
C PHE A 80 -0.01 24.11 10.57
N PRO A 81 -0.53 24.02 9.33
CA PRO A 81 -1.59 24.92 8.85
C PRO A 81 -2.96 24.66 9.48
N TYR A 82 -3.14 23.48 10.07
CA TYR A 82 -4.40 23.11 10.72
C TYR A 82 -4.28 23.24 12.23
N LYS A 83 -5.19 24.02 12.79
CA LYS A 83 -5.42 24.09 14.25
C LYS A 83 -6.71 23.31 14.54
N ASP A 84 -7.13 23.17 15.75
CA ASP A 84 -8.38 22.49 16.13
C ASP A 84 -8.50 21.04 15.56
N ILE A 85 -7.41 20.29 15.66
CA ILE A 85 -7.38 18.91 15.20
C ILE A 85 -8.21 18.05 16.14
N TYR A 86 -9.29 17.43 15.60
CA TYR A 86 -10.17 16.56 16.35
C TYR A 86 -9.48 15.25 16.74
N ALA A 87 -8.87 14.56 15.78
CA ALA A 87 -8.13 13.33 16.04
C ALA A 87 -6.89 13.18 15.16
N CYS A 88 -5.82 12.63 15.73
CA CYS A 88 -4.64 12.15 15.03
C CYS A 88 -4.54 10.63 15.12
N PHE A 89 -4.19 10.00 14.00
CA PHE A 89 -3.95 8.58 13.87
C PHE A 89 -2.48 8.31 13.49
N PRO A 90 -1.56 8.26 14.45
CA PRO A 90 -0.20 7.78 14.22
C PRO A 90 -0.23 6.25 14.08
N ILE A 91 -0.33 5.76 12.86
CA ILE A 91 -0.73 4.40 12.48
C ILE A 91 0.05 3.30 13.19
N TYR A 92 1.36 3.47 13.34
CA TYR A 92 2.21 2.48 14.03
C TYR A 92 2.40 2.72 15.52
N GLY A 93 1.87 3.81 16.07
CA GLY A 93 1.97 4.11 17.50
C GLY A 93 3.38 4.28 18.04
N LEU A 94 4.34 4.60 17.16
CA LEU A 94 5.72 4.91 17.58
C LEU A 94 5.78 6.25 18.27
N ASP A 95 6.75 6.41 19.18
CA ASP A 95 6.84 7.56 20.08
C ASP A 95 6.82 8.90 19.35
N ARG A 96 7.61 9.03 18.30
CA ARG A 96 7.78 10.30 17.60
C ARG A 96 6.51 10.79 16.86
N PRO A 97 5.79 9.97 16.09
CA PRO A 97 4.49 10.35 15.53
C PRO A 97 3.43 10.65 16.59
N VAL A 98 3.45 9.93 17.72
CA VAL A 98 2.52 10.16 18.83
C VAL A 98 2.82 11.49 19.53
N MET A 99 4.10 11.80 19.78
CA MET A 99 4.53 13.10 20.30
C MET A 99 4.13 14.24 19.36
N LEU A 100 4.38 14.08 18.05
CA LEU A 100 3.97 15.07 17.07
C LEU A 100 2.46 15.31 17.12
N SER A 101 1.65 14.27 17.22
CA SER A 101 0.19 14.41 17.35
C SER A 101 -0.23 15.27 18.53
N ARG A 102 0.49 15.21 19.65
CA ARG A 102 0.26 16.07 20.83
C ARG A 102 0.72 17.49 20.58
N LEU A 103 1.89 17.67 19.98
CA LEU A 103 2.41 19.00 19.63
C LEU A 103 1.50 19.73 18.63
N LEU A 104 0.85 18.99 17.74
CA LEU A 104 -0.16 19.52 16.82
C LEU A 104 -1.47 19.94 17.52
N GLY A 105 -1.61 19.68 18.82
CA GLY A 105 -2.80 20.04 19.60
C GLY A 105 -4.00 19.12 19.36
N ALA A 106 -3.80 17.89 18.92
CA ALA A 106 -4.89 16.96 18.68
C ALA A 106 -5.68 16.66 19.96
N LYS A 107 -7.01 16.80 19.89
CA LYS A 107 -7.92 16.46 20.99
C LYS A 107 -7.83 14.97 21.33
N TYR A 108 -7.79 14.12 20.32
CA TYR A 108 -7.62 12.67 20.45
C TYR A 108 -6.38 12.19 19.70
N VAL A 109 -5.54 11.38 20.35
CA VAL A 109 -4.42 10.69 19.73
C VAL A 109 -4.68 9.20 19.78
N LEU A 110 -5.02 8.61 18.65
CA LEU A 110 -5.52 7.24 18.51
C LEU A 110 -4.46 6.37 17.81
N ALA A 111 -3.76 5.56 18.58
CA ALA A 111 -2.60 4.82 18.11
C ALA A 111 -2.49 3.43 18.74
N PRO A 112 -1.85 2.47 18.07
CA PRO A 112 -1.39 1.22 18.69
C PRO A 112 -0.40 1.51 19.84
N ARG A 113 -0.14 0.48 20.65
CA ARG A 113 0.70 0.61 21.85
C ARG A 113 2.14 0.12 21.60
N ASN A 114 2.87 0.74 20.68
CA ASN A 114 4.16 0.25 20.21
C ASN A 114 5.38 1.06 20.70
N GLY A 115 5.20 2.27 21.24
CA GLY A 115 6.28 3.10 21.77
C GLY A 115 6.28 3.16 23.30
N PHE A 116 7.41 3.56 23.87
CA PHE A 116 7.55 3.75 25.33
C PHE A 116 6.67 4.92 25.81
N PHE A 117 6.81 6.10 25.18
CA PHE A 117 6.02 7.28 25.50
C PHE A 117 4.60 7.23 24.95
N SER A 118 4.37 6.47 23.88
CA SER A 118 3.04 6.33 23.29
C SER A 118 2.00 5.80 24.28
N LYS A 119 2.43 5.03 25.29
CA LYS A 119 1.58 4.54 26.38
C LYS A 119 0.88 5.67 27.14
N PHE A 120 1.57 6.79 27.32
CA PHE A 120 1.10 7.93 28.13
C PHE A 120 0.48 9.03 27.27
N LEU A 121 0.96 9.21 26.07
CA LEU A 121 0.56 10.32 25.19
C LEU A 121 -0.70 10.05 24.35
N ARG A 122 -1.10 8.80 24.20
CA ARG A 122 -2.32 8.43 23.46
C ARG A 122 -3.57 8.50 24.35
N ASN A 123 -4.73 8.75 23.73
CA ASN A 123 -6.03 8.73 24.42
C ASN A 123 -6.75 7.38 24.33
N SER A 124 -6.35 6.53 23.41
CA SER A 124 -7.06 5.29 23.13
C SER A 124 -6.91 4.28 24.27
N LYS A 125 -8.04 3.81 24.82
CA LYS A 125 -8.11 2.61 25.66
C LYS A 125 -8.02 1.33 24.86
N TYR A 126 -8.00 1.42 23.53
CA TYR A 126 -7.99 0.29 22.61
C TYR A 126 -6.64 -0.43 22.67
N LYS A 127 -6.69 -1.70 23.03
CA LYS A 127 -5.53 -2.59 22.93
C LYS A 127 -5.44 -3.08 21.49
N TYR A 128 -4.50 -2.55 20.74
CA TYR A 128 -4.12 -3.13 19.46
C TYR A 128 -3.52 -4.52 19.72
N THR A 129 -4.16 -5.55 19.18
CA THR A 129 -3.64 -6.92 19.16
C THR A 129 -3.27 -7.25 17.72
N PRO A 130 -1.97 -7.36 17.39
CA PRO A 130 -1.51 -7.65 16.02
C PRO A 130 -2.03 -8.97 15.43
N THR A 131 -2.69 -9.79 16.23
CA THR A 131 -3.09 -11.16 15.90
C THR A 131 -4.49 -11.28 15.31
N THR A 132 -5.29 -10.22 15.29
CA THR A 132 -6.68 -10.28 14.82
C THR A 132 -6.91 -9.39 13.60
N GLY A 133 -7.26 -10.01 12.48
CA GLY A 133 -7.64 -9.33 11.25
C GLY A 133 -6.47 -8.83 10.38
N THR A 134 -6.82 -8.24 9.25
CA THR A 134 -5.86 -7.64 8.31
C THR A 134 -5.32 -6.31 8.86
N MET A 135 -4.18 -5.84 8.36
CA MET A 135 -3.63 -4.54 8.73
C MET A 135 -4.63 -3.41 8.41
N GLN A 136 -5.37 -3.52 7.33
CA GLN A 136 -6.45 -2.58 6.97
C GLN A 136 -7.50 -2.51 8.07
N SER A 137 -8.05 -3.64 8.52
CA SER A 137 -9.05 -3.69 9.60
C SER A 137 -8.50 -3.21 10.94
N GLN A 138 -7.23 -3.48 11.21
CA GLN A 138 -6.54 -3.00 12.40
C GLN A 138 -6.40 -1.47 12.41
N MET A 139 -6.00 -0.86 11.29
CA MET A 139 -5.91 0.61 11.15
C MET A 139 -7.30 1.25 11.27
N LEU A 140 -8.31 0.66 10.63
CA LEU A 140 -9.70 1.10 10.74
C LEU A 140 -10.19 1.10 12.18
N SER A 141 -9.84 0.09 12.97
CA SER A 141 -10.29 -0.08 14.36
C SER A 141 -9.84 1.06 15.28
N LEU A 142 -8.82 1.84 14.91
CA LEU A 142 -8.39 3.02 15.68
C LEU A 142 -9.51 4.05 15.80
N LEU A 143 -10.43 4.11 14.84
CA LEU A 143 -11.56 5.04 14.84
C LEU A 143 -12.54 4.77 16.00
N LYS A 144 -12.58 3.55 16.55
CA LYS A 144 -13.36 3.21 17.75
C LYS A 144 -13.00 4.05 18.97
N GLY A 145 -11.87 4.74 18.94
CA GLY A 145 -11.53 5.69 20.00
C GLY A 145 -12.37 6.96 20.05
N VAL A 146 -13.12 7.27 18.98
CA VAL A 146 -13.94 8.49 18.84
C VAL A 146 -15.35 8.24 18.33
N THR A 147 -15.75 7.01 18.07
CA THR A 147 -17.08 6.63 17.67
C THR A 147 -17.48 5.27 18.21
N THR A 148 -18.78 5.08 18.48
CA THR A 148 -19.39 3.78 18.79
C THR A 148 -20.11 3.18 17.58
N GLU A 149 -20.19 3.93 16.48
CA GLU A 149 -20.82 3.47 15.24
C GLU A 149 -20.10 2.28 14.65
N GLU A 150 -20.84 1.50 13.87
CA GLU A 150 -20.29 0.38 13.12
C GLU A 150 -19.25 0.86 12.10
N LEU A 151 -18.10 0.18 12.07
CA LEU A 151 -17.02 0.42 11.12
C LEU A 151 -17.10 -0.61 9.99
N ILE A 152 -17.07 -0.13 8.76
CA ILE A 152 -17.18 -0.96 7.56
C ILE A 152 -15.79 -1.14 6.96
N ASP A 153 -15.28 -2.37 6.94
CA ASP A 153 -14.08 -2.67 6.18
C ASP A 153 -14.44 -2.68 4.69
N CYS A 154 -13.86 -1.76 3.94
CA CYS A 154 -14.24 -1.49 2.56
C CYS A 154 -13.00 -1.49 1.65
N PRO A 155 -13.19 -1.77 0.35
CA PRO A 155 -12.09 -1.72 -0.61
C PRO A 155 -11.38 -0.37 -0.61
N ILE A 156 -10.08 -0.39 -0.77
CA ILE A 156 -9.26 0.81 -0.98
C ILE A 156 -9.73 1.47 -2.28
N LYS A 157 -9.94 2.78 -2.23
CA LYS A 157 -10.27 3.58 -3.40
C LYS A 157 -9.12 4.53 -3.73
N PHE A 158 -8.62 4.39 -4.92
CA PHE A 158 -7.50 5.17 -5.43
C PHE A 158 -7.90 5.88 -6.73
N ASN A 159 -7.77 7.19 -6.75
CA ASN A 159 -8.03 7.98 -7.96
C ASN A 159 -6.82 7.86 -8.87
N SER A 160 -6.97 7.14 -9.97
CA SER A 160 -5.86 6.97 -10.91
C SER A 160 -5.46 8.33 -11.50
N PRO A 161 -4.20 8.75 -11.35
CA PRO A 161 -3.72 9.98 -11.96
C PRO A 161 -3.71 9.88 -13.49
N ILE A 162 -3.88 11.01 -14.15
CA ILE A 162 -3.62 11.13 -15.60
C ILE A 162 -2.10 11.04 -15.79
N CYS A 163 -1.68 10.23 -16.76
CA CYS A 163 -0.28 10.01 -17.06
C CYS A 163 -0.09 9.88 -18.58
N ASP A 164 0.91 10.57 -19.12
CA ASP A 164 1.23 10.56 -20.54
C ASP A 164 2.08 9.36 -20.97
N LEU A 165 2.46 8.48 -20.02
CA LEU A 165 3.21 7.27 -20.34
C LEU A 165 2.38 6.38 -21.25
N LYS A 166 2.91 6.10 -22.45
CA LYS A 166 2.31 5.13 -23.36
C LYS A 166 2.46 3.72 -22.80
N VAL A 167 1.33 3.09 -22.52
CA VAL A 167 1.26 1.67 -22.18
C VAL A 167 1.17 0.83 -23.43
N PRO A 168 1.51 -0.48 -23.41
CA PRO A 168 1.28 -1.37 -24.53
C PRO A 168 -0.17 -1.32 -25.00
N ALA A 169 -0.39 -1.36 -26.32
CA ALA A 169 -1.73 -1.33 -26.90
C ALA A 169 -2.43 -2.69 -26.83
N GLU A 170 -1.66 -3.76 -26.69
CA GLU A 170 -2.16 -5.14 -26.54
C GLU A 170 -2.44 -5.45 -25.08
N ASP A 171 -3.29 -6.44 -24.81
CA ASP A 171 -3.51 -6.99 -23.49
C ASP A 171 -2.19 -7.50 -22.88
N TYR A 172 -1.90 -7.11 -21.65
CA TYR A 172 -0.70 -7.54 -20.95
C TYR A 172 -0.96 -7.86 -19.49
N THR A 173 -0.06 -8.65 -18.92
CA THR A 173 0.02 -8.96 -17.49
C THR A 173 1.20 -8.24 -16.88
N VAL A 174 0.99 -7.55 -15.77
CA VAL A 174 2.09 -6.93 -15.01
C VAL A 174 2.70 -7.95 -14.07
N LEU A 175 4.03 -8.08 -14.14
CA LEU A 175 4.83 -8.92 -13.23
C LEU A 175 5.62 -8.04 -12.28
N ILE A 176 5.37 -8.17 -10.96
CA ILE A 176 6.04 -7.43 -9.88
C ILE A 176 6.69 -8.43 -8.92
N PRO A 177 7.83 -9.03 -9.32
CA PRO A 177 8.37 -10.19 -8.60
C PRO A 177 9.21 -9.83 -7.38
N THR A 178 9.61 -8.57 -7.19
CA THR A 178 10.56 -8.17 -6.14
C THR A 178 9.94 -7.29 -5.09
N THR A 179 10.51 -7.36 -3.90
CA THR A 179 10.12 -6.59 -2.71
C THR A 179 11.35 -5.87 -2.11
N THR A 180 11.20 -5.29 -0.94
CA THR A 180 12.33 -4.75 -0.17
C THR A 180 13.10 -5.82 0.62
N ARG A 181 12.65 -7.09 0.58
CA ARG A 181 13.25 -8.24 1.29
C ARG A 181 13.32 -9.43 0.35
N LEU A 182 14.54 -9.90 0.07
CA LEU A 182 14.78 -11.02 -0.85
C LEU A 182 13.97 -12.29 -0.54
N SER A 183 13.75 -12.58 0.74
CA SER A 183 12.98 -13.75 1.19
C SER A 183 11.49 -13.72 0.80
N LYS A 184 10.99 -12.58 0.34
CA LYS A 184 9.63 -12.41 -0.14
C LYS A 184 9.51 -12.36 -1.65
N ASP A 185 10.62 -12.30 -2.37
CA ASP A 185 10.64 -12.22 -3.82
C ASP A 185 10.16 -13.53 -4.45
N ILE A 186 9.53 -13.45 -5.61
CA ILE A 186 9.23 -14.64 -6.41
C ILE A 186 10.56 -15.20 -6.92
N PRO A 187 10.86 -16.50 -6.69
CA PRO A 187 12.10 -17.11 -7.16
C PRO A 187 12.30 -16.97 -8.67
N LEU A 188 13.55 -16.73 -9.08
CA LEU A 188 13.89 -16.57 -10.50
C LEU A 188 13.45 -17.78 -11.34
N GLU A 189 13.62 -18.99 -10.82
CA GLU A 189 13.17 -20.22 -11.47
C GLU A 189 11.67 -20.19 -11.76
N THR A 190 10.85 -19.83 -10.78
CA THR A 190 9.39 -19.68 -10.95
C THR A 190 9.05 -18.63 -12.01
N ILE A 191 9.76 -17.50 -12.03
CA ILE A 191 9.57 -16.45 -13.03
C ILE A 191 9.86 -16.96 -14.44
N LEU A 192 11.02 -17.60 -14.63
CA LEU A 192 11.44 -18.08 -15.94
C LEU A 192 10.53 -19.20 -16.48
N GLU A 193 10.11 -20.13 -15.61
CA GLU A 193 9.18 -21.19 -15.97
C GLU A 193 7.79 -20.63 -16.33
N MET A 194 7.26 -19.72 -15.52
CA MET A 194 5.99 -19.04 -15.77
C MET A 194 6.00 -18.33 -17.14
N LEU A 195 7.04 -17.55 -17.44
CA LEU A 195 7.14 -16.83 -18.72
C LEU A 195 7.22 -17.76 -19.93
N LYS A 196 7.86 -18.94 -19.78
CA LYS A 196 7.90 -19.97 -20.83
C LYS A 196 6.54 -20.64 -21.02
N VAL A 197 5.89 -21.01 -19.91
CA VAL A 197 4.57 -21.67 -19.95
C VAL A 197 3.53 -20.76 -20.59
N PHE A 198 3.54 -19.48 -20.25
CA PHE A 198 2.61 -18.48 -20.79
C PHE A 198 3.20 -17.67 -21.97
N HIS A 199 3.99 -18.29 -22.83
CA HIS A 199 4.72 -17.62 -23.92
C HIS A 199 3.81 -16.87 -24.92
N LYS A 200 2.53 -17.24 -25.04
CA LYS A 200 1.53 -16.52 -25.85
C LYS A 200 1.02 -15.23 -25.21
N ASN A 201 1.25 -15.03 -23.93
CA ASN A 201 0.80 -13.86 -23.19
C ASN A 201 1.91 -12.81 -23.13
N LYS A 202 1.56 -11.54 -23.24
CA LYS A 202 2.49 -10.42 -23.06
C LYS A 202 2.62 -10.08 -21.59
N PHE A 203 3.85 -9.87 -21.15
CA PHE A 203 4.16 -9.43 -19.78
C PHE A 203 4.81 -8.05 -19.78
N VAL A 204 4.61 -7.33 -18.68
CA VAL A 204 5.31 -6.09 -18.37
C VAL A 204 6.02 -6.29 -17.04
N LEU A 205 7.36 -6.28 -17.06
CA LEU A 205 8.17 -6.34 -15.84
C LEU A 205 8.22 -4.96 -15.19
N LEU A 206 7.75 -4.87 -13.95
CA LEU A 206 7.67 -3.63 -13.20
C LEU A 206 8.38 -3.75 -11.86
N GLY A 207 9.22 -2.77 -11.52
CA GLY A 207 9.93 -2.69 -10.25
C GLY A 207 11.11 -1.75 -10.29
N GLN A 208 11.70 -1.51 -9.10
CA GLN A 208 12.86 -0.63 -8.93
C GLN A 208 13.92 -1.27 -8.05
N GLY A 209 15.18 -0.92 -8.30
CA GLY A 209 16.35 -1.34 -7.55
C GLY A 209 17.20 -2.39 -8.24
N GLU A 210 18.23 -2.84 -7.55
CA GLU A 210 19.23 -3.77 -8.12
C GLU A 210 18.67 -5.19 -8.32
N GLN A 211 17.77 -5.63 -7.44
CA GLN A 211 17.23 -6.99 -7.48
C GLN A 211 16.41 -7.22 -8.74
N ILE A 212 15.49 -6.32 -9.05
CA ILE A 212 14.69 -6.43 -10.28
C ILE A 212 15.56 -6.30 -11.54
N GLN A 213 16.66 -5.51 -11.49
CA GLN A 213 17.62 -5.40 -12.59
C GLN A 213 18.32 -6.74 -12.85
N LYS A 214 18.68 -7.50 -11.81
CA LYS A 214 19.24 -8.85 -11.96
C LYS A 214 18.24 -9.78 -12.64
N ILE A 215 16.98 -9.78 -12.19
CA ILE A 215 15.91 -10.58 -12.82
C ILE A 215 15.73 -10.20 -14.29
N SER A 216 15.68 -8.91 -14.62
CA SER A 216 15.60 -8.45 -16.01
C SER A 216 16.74 -9.00 -16.88
N ASN A 217 17.96 -8.98 -16.35
CA ASN A 217 19.14 -9.49 -17.07
C ASN A 217 19.04 -11.02 -17.29
N GLU A 218 18.60 -11.79 -16.29
CA GLU A 218 18.43 -13.23 -16.42
C GLU A 218 17.32 -13.61 -17.41
N ILE A 219 16.22 -12.86 -17.46
CA ILE A 219 15.18 -13.03 -18.47
C ILE A 219 15.74 -12.82 -19.88
N LYS A 220 16.57 -11.78 -20.09
CA LYS A 220 17.25 -11.53 -21.37
C LYS A 220 18.24 -12.64 -21.74
N ASN A 221 19.04 -13.13 -20.76
CA ASN A 221 19.96 -14.24 -20.94
C ASN A 221 19.22 -15.52 -21.36
N ALA A 222 18.02 -15.75 -20.81
CA ALA A 222 17.15 -16.87 -21.17
C ALA A 222 16.45 -16.71 -22.54
N ARG A 223 16.65 -15.58 -23.25
CA ARG A 223 16.05 -15.23 -24.54
C ARG A 223 14.52 -15.29 -24.54
N ILE A 224 13.91 -14.84 -23.46
CA ILE A 224 12.45 -14.73 -23.32
C ILE A 224 12.03 -13.39 -23.93
N ASP A 225 11.14 -13.38 -24.90
CA ASP A 225 10.74 -12.24 -25.73
C ASP A 225 9.30 -11.74 -25.50
N ASN A 226 8.49 -12.49 -24.75
CA ASN A 226 7.11 -12.11 -24.42
C ASN A 226 6.99 -11.11 -23.25
N ILE A 227 8.06 -10.37 -22.91
CA ILE A 227 8.11 -9.43 -21.79
C ILE A 227 8.64 -8.06 -22.22
N ILE A 228 7.96 -7.01 -21.79
CA ILE A 228 8.37 -5.61 -21.95
C ILE A 228 8.96 -5.14 -20.62
N ASP A 229 10.19 -4.64 -20.67
CA ASP A 229 10.97 -4.30 -19.49
C ASP A 229 10.83 -2.83 -19.10
N PHE A 230 10.11 -2.55 -18.01
CA PHE A 230 10.01 -1.25 -17.35
C PHE A 230 10.84 -1.15 -16.05
N THR A 231 11.79 -2.06 -15.86
CA THR A 231 12.69 -2.06 -14.70
C THR A 231 13.42 -0.73 -14.55
N ASN A 232 13.29 -0.07 -13.40
CA ASN A 232 13.92 1.22 -13.08
C ASN A 232 13.52 2.38 -14.02
N LYS A 233 12.47 2.26 -14.81
CA LYS A 233 12.07 3.25 -15.84
C LYS A 233 10.81 4.02 -15.48
N THR A 234 10.18 3.74 -14.35
CA THR A 234 8.90 4.36 -13.99
C THR A 234 8.98 5.02 -12.62
N ASN A 235 8.31 6.15 -12.50
CA ASN A 235 7.90 6.67 -11.21
C ASN A 235 6.62 5.97 -10.72
N LEU A 236 6.13 6.34 -9.54
CA LEU A 236 4.99 5.67 -8.92
C LEU A 236 3.65 5.92 -9.66
N ILE A 237 3.50 7.09 -10.26
CA ILE A 237 2.31 7.46 -11.06
C ILE A 237 2.29 6.68 -12.37
N GLU A 238 3.42 6.58 -13.02
CA GLU A 238 3.59 5.77 -14.24
C GLU A 238 3.35 4.29 -13.97
N ALA A 239 3.86 3.79 -12.84
CA ALA A 239 3.59 2.43 -12.38
C ALA A 239 2.09 2.18 -12.16
N ALA A 240 1.39 3.14 -11.52
CA ALA A 240 -0.07 3.07 -11.34
C ALA A 240 -0.82 3.03 -12.68
N ASN A 241 -0.37 3.82 -13.67
CA ASN A 241 -0.95 3.81 -15.01
C ASN A 241 -0.75 2.47 -15.74
N ILE A 242 0.46 1.90 -15.67
CA ILE A 242 0.74 0.56 -16.22
C ILE A 242 -0.14 -0.50 -15.55
N ILE A 243 -0.23 -0.49 -14.22
CA ILE A 243 -1.05 -1.43 -13.46
C ILE A 243 -2.52 -1.31 -13.84
N LYS A 244 -3.06 -0.08 -13.88
CA LYS A 244 -4.47 0.17 -14.17
C LYS A 244 -4.94 -0.39 -15.52
N ASN A 245 -4.07 -0.34 -16.53
CA ASN A 245 -4.38 -0.79 -17.88
C ASN A 245 -4.02 -2.28 -18.12
N ALA A 246 -3.53 -2.98 -17.11
CA ALA A 246 -3.21 -4.40 -17.23
C ALA A 246 -4.46 -5.28 -17.17
N LYS A 247 -4.44 -6.40 -17.87
CA LYS A 247 -5.46 -7.46 -17.75
C LYS A 247 -5.42 -8.11 -16.37
N CYS A 248 -4.22 -8.35 -15.86
CA CYS A 248 -4.01 -8.80 -14.49
C CYS A 248 -2.61 -8.43 -13.97
N VAL A 249 -2.41 -8.63 -12.68
CA VAL A 249 -1.12 -8.42 -11.99
C VAL A 249 -0.71 -9.71 -11.29
N ILE A 250 0.55 -10.11 -11.47
CA ILE A 250 1.20 -11.17 -10.70
C ILE A 250 2.28 -10.50 -9.84
N SER A 251 2.17 -10.66 -8.52
CA SER A 251 3.02 -9.89 -7.61
C SER A 251 3.49 -10.71 -6.41
N ALA A 252 4.68 -10.39 -5.93
CA ALA A 252 5.09 -10.71 -4.56
C ALA A 252 4.37 -9.81 -3.54
N ASP A 253 4.58 -10.04 -2.23
CA ASP A 253 4.07 -9.21 -1.12
C ASP A 253 4.72 -7.81 -1.12
N THR A 254 4.19 -6.89 -1.89
CA THR A 254 4.73 -5.53 -2.08
C THR A 254 3.64 -4.45 -2.07
N GLY A 255 4.06 -3.19 -1.90
CA GLY A 255 3.15 -2.04 -1.94
C GLY A 255 2.41 -1.87 -3.27
N LEU A 256 3.00 -2.26 -4.40
CA LEU A 256 2.36 -2.22 -5.71
C LEU A 256 1.25 -3.27 -5.87
N MET A 257 1.31 -4.39 -5.15
CA MET A 257 0.21 -5.35 -5.05
C MET A 257 -1.04 -4.69 -4.44
N HIS A 258 -0.88 -3.95 -3.34
CA HIS A 258 -1.99 -3.19 -2.75
C HIS A 258 -2.50 -2.10 -3.69
N LEU A 259 -1.62 -1.50 -4.50
CA LEU A 259 -2.02 -0.54 -5.52
C LEU A 259 -2.85 -1.20 -6.63
N ALA A 260 -2.48 -2.40 -7.06
CA ALA A 260 -3.27 -3.17 -8.03
C ALA A 260 -4.68 -3.47 -7.49
N CYS A 261 -4.79 -3.94 -6.26
CA CYS A 261 -6.07 -4.13 -5.57
C CYS A 261 -6.89 -2.82 -5.49
N ALA A 262 -6.24 -1.70 -5.15
CA ALA A 262 -6.87 -0.38 -5.05
C ALA A 262 -7.38 0.15 -6.39
N LEU A 263 -6.74 -0.23 -7.49
CA LEU A 263 -7.12 0.10 -8.86
C LEU A 263 -8.18 -0.85 -9.43
N GLY A 264 -8.57 -1.89 -8.69
CA GLY A 264 -9.56 -2.87 -9.11
C GLY A 264 -9.06 -3.84 -10.18
N VAL A 265 -7.75 -4.04 -10.28
CA VAL A 265 -7.15 -4.95 -11.25
C VAL A 265 -7.06 -6.36 -10.67
N LYS A 266 -7.49 -7.35 -11.45
CA LYS A 266 -7.37 -8.77 -11.11
C LYS A 266 -5.92 -9.10 -10.72
N THR A 267 -5.69 -9.66 -9.53
CA THR A 267 -4.35 -9.81 -8.97
C THR A 267 -4.10 -11.21 -8.43
N VAL A 268 -2.98 -11.83 -8.79
CA VAL A 268 -2.43 -13.00 -8.10
C VAL A 268 -1.23 -12.56 -7.28
N THR A 269 -1.22 -12.87 -6.00
CA THR A 269 -0.09 -12.50 -5.13
C THR A 269 0.46 -13.70 -4.38
N VAL A 270 1.79 -13.80 -4.33
CA VAL A 270 2.50 -14.91 -3.68
C VAL A 270 3.18 -14.42 -2.41
N PHE A 271 2.88 -15.09 -1.30
CA PHE A 271 3.43 -14.80 0.03
C PHE A 271 4.35 -15.94 0.48
N TYR A 272 5.65 -15.76 0.32
CA TYR A 272 6.67 -16.75 0.74
C TYR A 272 6.95 -16.72 2.25
N GLU A 273 6.67 -15.60 2.92
CA GLU A 273 6.83 -15.46 4.37
C GLU A 273 5.47 -15.44 5.08
N THR A 274 5.29 -16.31 6.07
CA THR A 274 4.03 -16.41 6.84
C THR A 274 3.83 -15.32 7.87
N PHE A 275 4.88 -14.59 8.26
CA PHE A 275 4.82 -13.51 9.25
C PHE A 275 4.02 -12.28 8.80
N THR A 276 3.72 -12.18 7.52
CA THR A 276 3.05 -11.04 6.91
C THR A 276 1.57 -11.25 6.65
N LYS A 277 0.95 -12.27 7.23
CA LYS A 277 -0.50 -12.57 7.06
C LYS A 277 -1.41 -11.37 7.27
N ALA A 278 -1.05 -10.45 8.17
CA ALA A 278 -1.82 -9.24 8.39
C ALA A 278 -1.84 -8.28 7.17
N PHE A 279 -0.86 -8.38 6.27
CA PHE A 279 -0.79 -7.56 5.04
C PHE A 279 -1.42 -8.23 3.82
N MET A 280 -1.92 -9.46 3.95
CA MET A 280 -2.64 -10.12 2.87
C MET A 280 -3.91 -9.33 2.53
N PRO A 281 -4.19 -9.09 1.24
CA PRO A 281 -5.44 -8.49 0.82
C PRO A 281 -6.60 -9.43 1.15
N ASN A 282 -7.75 -8.86 1.46
CA ASN A 282 -8.94 -9.63 1.74
C ASN A 282 -9.61 -10.05 0.41
N GLU A 283 -9.58 -11.35 0.09
CA GLU A 283 -10.18 -11.91 -1.13
C GLU A 283 -11.70 -11.64 -1.25
N SER A 284 -12.38 -11.30 -0.16
CA SER A 284 -13.79 -10.92 -0.22
C SER A 284 -14.02 -9.45 -0.62
N LEU A 285 -12.98 -8.62 -0.57
CA LEU A 285 -13.05 -7.19 -0.91
C LEU A 285 -12.45 -6.85 -2.28
N TYR A 286 -11.57 -7.73 -2.81
CA TYR A 286 -10.81 -7.48 -4.04
C TYR A 286 -10.86 -8.69 -4.95
N ASP A 287 -10.75 -8.46 -6.26
CA ASP A 287 -10.52 -9.53 -7.24
C ASP A 287 -9.04 -9.97 -7.14
N VAL A 288 -8.72 -10.70 -6.10
CA VAL A 288 -7.36 -11.13 -5.78
C VAL A 288 -7.33 -12.60 -5.36
N LYS A 289 -6.29 -13.31 -5.79
CA LYS A 289 -5.95 -14.65 -5.33
C LYS A 289 -4.65 -14.63 -4.54
N VAL A 290 -4.68 -15.08 -3.30
CA VAL A 290 -3.51 -15.14 -2.41
C VAL A 290 -2.97 -16.57 -2.35
N ILE A 291 -1.72 -16.75 -2.78
CA ILE A 291 -0.96 -18.01 -2.66
C ILE A 291 -0.03 -17.90 -1.44
N LYS A 292 -0.16 -18.77 -0.45
CA LYS A 292 0.57 -18.67 0.83
C LYS A 292 1.01 -19.99 1.46
N ASP A 293 0.24 -21.04 1.28
CA ASP A 293 0.48 -22.33 1.98
C ASP A 293 1.34 -23.27 1.13
N ASP A 294 1.11 -23.29 -0.18
CA ASP A 294 1.95 -23.97 -1.17
C ASP A 294 2.41 -22.93 -2.20
N THR A 295 3.67 -22.52 -2.10
CA THR A 295 4.33 -21.55 -3.00
C THR A 295 5.26 -22.24 -4.00
N SER A 296 5.09 -23.55 -4.23
CA SER A 296 5.83 -24.26 -5.27
C SER A 296 5.56 -23.67 -6.64
N THR A 297 6.54 -23.72 -7.52
CA THR A 297 6.44 -23.19 -8.89
C THR A 297 5.22 -23.75 -9.63
N GLN A 298 4.97 -25.06 -9.50
CA GLN A 298 3.83 -25.70 -10.11
C GLN A 298 2.51 -25.12 -9.63
N ASN A 299 2.29 -25.02 -8.29
CA ASN A 299 1.05 -24.46 -7.75
C ASN A 299 0.86 -22.98 -8.10
N VAL A 300 1.93 -22.21 -8.14
CA VAL A 300 1.89 -20.80 -8.57
C VAL A 300 1.40 -20.70 -10.02
N ILE A 301 1.98 -21.48 -10.94
CA ILE A 301 1.61 -21.50 -12.35
C ILE A 301 0.17 -21.97 -12.55
N GLU A 302 -0.24 -23.06 -11.91
CA GLU A 302 -1.61 -23.56 -11.98
C GLU A 302 -2.62 -22.57 -11.46
N THR A 303 -2.34 -21.94 -10.30
CA THR A 303 -3.22 -20.90 -9.74
C THR A 303 -3.37 -19.70 -10.66
N ILE A 304 -2.26 -19.24 -11.26
CA ILE A 304 -2.30 -18.15 -12.24
C ILE A 304 -3.18 -18.56 -13.44
N LYS A 305 -2.99 -19.74 -14.00
CA LYS A 305 -3.78 -20.25 -15.11
C LYS A 305 -5.28 -20.19 -14.84
N TYR A 306 -5.71 -20.81 -13.72
CA TYR A 306 -7.13 -20.90 -13.39
C TYR A 306 -7.75 -19.55 -13.02
N PHE A 307 -7.02 -18.71 -12.29
CA PHE A 307 -7.57 -17.43 -11.84
C PHE A 307 -7.58 -16.35 -12.92
N THR A 308 -6.58 -16.35 -13.81
CA THR A 308 -6.42 -15.30 -14.84
C THR A 308 -6.93 -15.67 -16.20
N GLU A 309 -7.29 -16.95 -16.42
CA GLU A 309 -7.72 -17.49 -17.73
C GLU A 309 -6.66 -17.29 -18.84
N MET A 310 -5.38 -17.29 -18.45
CA MET A 310 -4.28 -17.19 -19.41
C MET A 310 -4.19 -18.42 -20.30
N GLU A 311 -3.85 -18.19 -21.57
CA GLU A 311 -3.63 -19.29 -22.50
C GLU A 311 -2.34 -20.04 -22.17
N PHE A 312 -2.46 -21.35 -22.11
CA PHE A 312 -1.35 -22.29 -21.95
C PHE A 312 -0.72 -22.60 -23.30
N ALA A 313 0.56 -22.97 -23.30
CA ALA A 313 1.14 -23.72 -24.38
C ALA A 313 0.41 -25.07 -24.42
N ASN A 314 -0.36 -25.36 -25.49
CA ASN A 314 -0.74 -26.75 -25.76
C ASN A 314 0.54 -27.49 -26.13
N GLU A 315 0.86 -28.56 -25.41
CA GLU A 315 1.92 -29.50 -25.76
C GLU A 315 1.79 -30.02 -27.19
#